data_35a0070f00dc1260215f66ee792c3553
#
_entry.id   35a0070f00dc1260215f66ee792c3553
#
_cell.length_a   1.000
_cell.length_b   1.000
_cell.length_c   1.000
_cell.angle_alpha   90.00
_cell.angle_beta   90.00
_cell.angle_gamma   90.00
#
_symmetry.space_group_name_H-M   'P 1'
#
loop_
_entity.id
_entity.type
_entity.pdbx_description
1 polymer ?
#
loop_
_entity_poly.entity_id
_entity_poly.type
_entity_poly.pdbx_seq_one_letter_code
_entity_poly.pdbx_strand_id
1 'polypeptide(L)'
;EFISRYLIRTVLWKIRKQGMNQKHILMVGESKAAEQYMDRLRQNPKWGYHVFAHLKDEEKLERILEENELDEVVIALRAEDNGKLERIVNVCEKAGLHTKMIPNFGNVISTRPYIEDMQGIPVIHVRRVPLNIMRNRVAKRAVDLIGATVAIILFFTVLLLTALEVSFREV
;
A
#
# COMPACT_ATOMS: atom_id res chain seq x y z
N GLU A 1 25.26 -10.78 -5.75
CA GLU A 1 24.35 -9.61 -5.72
C GLU A 1 23.50 -9.53 -4.45
N PHE A 2 22.95 -10.63 -3.91
CA PHE A 2 22.13 -10.63 -2.69
C PHE A 2 22.92 -10.19 -1.45
N ILE A 3 24.15 -10.67 -1.28
CA ILE A 3 24.98 -10.38 -0.12
C ILE A 3 25.38 -8.89 -0.10
N SER A 4 25.78 -8.33 -1.24
CA SER A 4 26.15 -6.92 -1.33
C SER A 4 24.98 -5.97 -1.02
N ARG A 5 23.78 -6.27 -1.53
CA ARG A 5 22.55 -5.51 -1.23
C ARG A 5 22.18 -5.58 0.26
N TYR A 6 22.33 -6.76 0.87
CA TYR A 6 22.07 -6.94 2.30
C TYR A 6 23.05 -6.15 3.16
N LEU A 7 24.34 -6.17 2.81
CA LEU A 7 25.41 -5.47 3.51
C LEU A 7 25.21 -3.96 3.44
N ILE A 8 24.98 -3.41 2.25
CA ILE A 8 24.68 -1.97 2.02
C ILE A 8 23.46 -1.56 2.83
N ARG A 9 22.40 -2.34 2.81
CA ARG A 9 21.16 -2.05 3.55
C ARG A 9 21.39 -2.02 5.06
N THR A 10 22.19 -2.94 5.59
CA THR A 10 22.51 -3.01 7.02
C THR A 10 23.38 -1.84 7.47
N VAL A 11 24.36 -1.46 6.65
CA VAL A 11 25.23 -0.29 6.90
C VAL A 11 24.41 1.00 6.87
N LEU A 12 23.55 1.18 5.85
CA LEU A 12 22.66 2.35 5.77
C LEU A 12 21.72 2.45 6.97
N TRP A 13 21.17 1.33 7.46
CA TRP A 13 20.33 1.34 8.65
C TRP A 13 21.09 1.80 9.90
N LYS A 14 22.36 1.38 10.05
CA LYS A 14 23.21 1.77 11.17
C LYS A 14 23.53 3.27 11.13
N ILE A 15 23.86 3.79 9.94
CA ILE A 15 24.17 5.20 9.69
C ILE A 15 22.93 6.09 9.95
N ARG A 16 21.76 5.69 9.46
CA ARG A 16 20.50 6.41 9.67
C ARG A 16 20.05 6.47 11.11
N LYS A 17 20.32 5.40 11.90
CA LYS A 17 20.06 5.40 13.35
C LYS A 17 20.92 6.41 14.10
N GLN A 18 22.09 6.76 13.57
CA GLN A 18 23.01 7.76 14.15
C GLN A 18 22.66 9.21 13.69
N GLY A 19 21.54 9.40 13.01
CA GLY A 19 21.09 10.72 12.53
C GLY A 19 21.75 11.20 11.24
N MET A 20 22.61 10.39 10.62
CA MET A 20 23.24 10.72 9.36
C MET A 20 22.44 10.21 8.16
N ASN A 21 22.50 10.90 7.03
CA ASN A 21 21.78 10.57 5.80
C ASN A 21 20.26 10.44 6.02
N GLN A 22 19.69 11.42 6.73
CA GLN A 22 18.25 11.54 6.95
C GLN A 22 17.69 12.56 5.96
N LYS A 23 16.49 12.31 5.48
CA LYS A 23 15.71 13.28 4.70
C LYS A 23 14.91 14.16 5.65
N HIS A 24 15.03 15.46 5.46
CA HIS A 24 14.28 16.45 6.22
C HIS A 24 12.91 16.67 5.57
N ILE A 25 11.87 16.33 6.30
CA ILE A 25 10.50 16.46 5.82
C ILE A 25 9.74 17.54 6.59
N LEU A 26 8.94 18.30 5.85
CA LEU A 26 7.96 19.23 6.40
C LEU A 26 6.57 18.60 6.36
N MET A 27 5.90 18.55 7.49
CA MET A 27 4.52 18.11 7.58
C MET A 27 3.59 19.31 7.49
N VAL A 28 2.58 19.26 6.59
CA VAL A 28 1.59 20.32 6.42
C VAL A 28 0.18 19.74 6.60
N GLY A 29 -0.60 20.34 7.46
CA GLY A 29 -1.98 19.96 7.77
C GLY A 29 -2.16 19.28 9.13
N GLU A 30 -3.33 19.48 9.70
CA GLU A 30 -3.72 18.94 11.00
C GLU A 30 -4.77 17.83 10.84
N SER A 31 -4.33 16.61 10.59
CA SER A 31 -5.21 15.45 10.50
C SER A 31 -4.71 14.32 11.40
N LYS A 32 -5.62 13.44 11.79
CA LYS A 32 -5.27 12.21 12.53
C LYS A 32 -4.25 11.36 11.78
N ALA A 33 -4.29 11.40 10.44
CA ALA A 33 -3.33 10.71 9.59
C ALA A 33 -1.93 11.31 9.68
N ALA A 34 -1.81 12.66 9.82
CA ALA A 34 -0.54 13.35 10.06
C ALA A 34 0.12 12.89 11.36
N GLU A 35 -0.63 12.86 12.46
CA GLU A 35 -0.13 12.42 13.76
C GLU A 35 0.35 10.96 13.70
N GLN A 36 -0.47 10.06 13.16
CA GLN A 36 -0.12 8.65 13.00
C GLN A 36 1.14 8.45 12.13
N TYR A 37 1.28 9.26 11.08
CA TYR A 37 2.46 9.19 10.21
C TYR A 37 3.72 9.64 10.95
N MET A 38 3.66 10.76 11.64
CA MET A 38 4.78 11.27 12.45
C MET A 38 5.19 10.28 13.55
N ASP A 39 4.23 9.67 14.23
CA ASP A 39 4.51 8.66 15.26
C ASP A 39 5.19 7.42 14.66
N ARG A 40 4.77 6.97 13.49
CA ARG A 40 5.43 5.86 12.79
C ARG A 40 6.86 6.21 12.38
N LEU A 41 7.13 7.45 11.97
CA LEU A 41 8.49 7.90 11.65
C LEU A 41 9.37 7.90 12.90
N ARG A 42 8.86 8.42 14.03
CA ARG A 42 9.58 8.42 15.33
C ARG A 42 9.91 7.01 15.81
N GLN A 43 8.99 6.06 15.65
CA GLN A 43 9.18 4.65 16.02
C GLN A 43 10.13 3.90 15.08
N ASN A 44 10.37 4.42 13.88
CA ASN A 44 11.18 3.75 12.86
C ASN A 44 12.31 4.63 12.30
N PRO A 45 13.30 5.03 13.12
CA PRO A 45 14.41 5.90 12.68
C PRO A 45 15.25 5.29 11.54
N LYS A 46 15.20 3.96 11.37
CA LYS A 46 15.84 3.25 10.25
C LYS A 46 15.33 3.66 8.86
N TRP A 47 14.15 4.29 8.77
CA TRP A 47 13.63 4.79 7.51
C TRP A 47 14.38 6.03 7.01
N GLY A 48 15.10 6.70 7.90
CA GLY A 48 15.95 7.84 7.56
C GLY A 48 15.16 9.10 7.25
N TYR A 49 14.02 9.31 7.91
CA TYR A 49 13.25 10.54 7.84
C TYR A 49 13.33 11.30 9.16
N HIS A 50 13.53 12.60 9.05
CA HIS A 50 13.48 13.54 10.17
C HIS A 50 12.39 14.58 9.92
N VAL A 51 11.43 14.67 10.83
CA VAL A 51 10.37 15.70 10.74
C VAL A 51 10.96 17.03 11.23
N PHE A 52 11.25 17.92 10.29
CA PHE A 52 11.80 19.25 10.59
C PHE A 52 10.79 20.12 11.34
N ALA A 53 9.57 20.22 10.82
CA ALA A 53 8.47 20.98 11.44
C ALA A 53 7.11 20.40 11.04
N HIS A 54 6.10 20.75 11.83
CA HIS A 54 4.71 20.45 11.55
C HIS A 54 3.93 21.76 11.48
N LEU A 55 3.46 22.10 10.29
CA LEU A 55 2.62 23.27 10.04
C LEU A 55 1.16 22.87 10.04
N LYS A 56 0.36 23.53 10.87
CA LYS A 56 -1.08 23.35 10.89
C LYS A 56 -1.76 24.04 9.70
N ASP A 57 -1.22 25.22 9.33
CA ASP A 57 -1.72 26.06 8.25
C ASP A 57 -0.62 26.40 7.25
N GLU A 58 -1.06 26.76 6.05
CA GLU A 58 -0.20 27.06 4.91
C GLU A 58 0.50 28.44 4.98
N GLU A 59 0.05 29.34 5.88
CA GLU A 59 0.52 30.72 5.90
C GLU A 59 2.04 30.90 6.06
N LYS A 60 2.68 29.97 6.77
CA LYS A 60 4.13 30.02 7.02
C LYS A 60 4.93 29.13 6.04
N LEU A 61 4.24 28.49 5.10
CA LEU A 61 4.85 27.49 4.23
C LEU A 61 5.95 28.11 3.36
N GLU A 62 5.63 29.16 2.61
CA GLU A 62 6.57 29.82 1.69
C GLU A 62 7.85 30.23 2.42
N ARG A 63 7.70 30.92 3.58
CA ARG A 63 8.83 31.37 4.36
C ARG A 63 9.72 30.23 4.86
N ILE A 64 9.13 29.14 5.32
CA ILE A 64 9.89 28.00 5.83
C ILE A 64 10.64 27.29 4.70
N LEU A 65 10.04 27.22 3.50
CA LEU A 65 10.68 26.64 2.33
C LEU A 65 11.85 27.47 1.81
N GLU A 66 11.77 28.80 1.94
CA GLU A 66 12.87 29.72 1.55
C GLU A 66 14.03 29.74 2.55
N GLU A 67 13.72 29.63 3.84
CA GLU A 67 14.71 29.73 4.92
C GLU A 67 15.44 28.41 5.21
N ASN A 68 14.93 27.27 4.75
CA ASN A 68 15.45 25.96 5.13
C ASN A 68 15.61 25.01 3.94
N GLU A 69 16.67 24.22 3.97
CA GLU A 69 16.88 23.13 3.02
C GLU A 69 16.06 21.89 3.45
N LEU A 70 15.00 21.62 2.71
CA LEU A 70 14.11 20.49 2.94
C LEU A 70 14.16 19.54 1.74
N ASP A 71 13.97 18.25 2.00
CA ASP A 71 13.98 17.23 0.94
C ASP A 71 12.56 16.93 0.42
N GLU A 72 11.58 16.91 1.32
CA GLU A 72 10.22 16.50 0.96
C GLU A 72 9.18 17.26 1.81
N VAL A 73 8.02 17.53 1.21
CA VAL A 73 6.84 18.04 1.91
C VAL A 73 5.77 16.95 1.93
N VAL A 74 5.22 16.68 3.11
CA VAL A 74 4.14 15.71 3.29
C VAL A 74 2.87 16.44 3.69
N ILE A 75 1.86 16.37 2.83
CA ILE A 75 0.58 17.04 3.02
C ILE A 75 -0.42 16.04 3.60
N ALA A 76 -1.03 16.39 4.72
CA ALA A 76 -2.05 15.57 5.37
C ALA A 76 -3.19 16.46 5.90
N LEU A 77 -3.99 16.98 4.98
CA LEU A 77 -5.09 17.90 5.28
C LEU A 77 -6.32 17.16 5.82
N ARG A 78 -7.16 17.88 6.55
CA ARG A 78 -8.52 17.46 6.85
C ARG A 78 -9.38 17.60 5.59
N ALA A 79 -10.50 16.89 5.53
CA ALA A 79 -11.42 16.96 4.38
C ALA A 79 -11.93 18.39 4.11
N GLU A 80 -12.09 19.18 5.18
CA GLU A 80 -12.54 20.58 5.15
C GLU A 80 -11.50 21.49 4.50
N ASP A 81 -10.22 21.18 4.64
CA ASP A 81 -9.10 21.97 4.16
C ASP A 81 -8.62 21.57 2.76
N ASN A 82 -9.29 20.62 2.09
CA ASN A 82 -8.91 20.16 0.76
C ASN A 82 -8.82 21.29 -0.30
N GLY A 83 -9.58 22.37 -0.12
CA GLY A 83 -9.49 23.55 -0.99
C GLY A 83 -8.12 24.26 -0.96
N LYS A 84 -7.33 24.05 0.09
CA LYS A 84 -5.97 24.62 0.22
C LYS A 84 -4.90 23.77 -0.50
N LEU A 85 -5.25 22.54 -0.91
CA LEU A 85 -4.30 21.58 -1.48
C LEU A 85 -3.57 22.12 -2.70
N GLU A 86 -4.31 22.68 -3.65
CA GLU A 86 -3.75 23.21 -4.89
C GLU A 86 -2.72 24.31 -4.63
N ARG A 87 -3.03 25.21 -3.72
CA ARG A 87 -2.11 26.30 -3.32
C ARG A 87 -0.84 25.74 -2.70
N ILE A 88 -0.97 24.79 -1.76
CA ILE A 88 0.19 24.16 -1.10
C ILE A 88 1.08 23.44 -2.11
N VAL A 89 0.49 22.67 -3.04
CA VAL A 89 1.23 21.95 -4.09
C VAL A 89 1.96 22.94 -4.99
N ASN A 90 1.30 24.00 -5.45
CA ASN A 90 1.91 25.03 -6.30
C ASN A 90 3.11 25.73 -5.62
N VAL A 91 3.04 25.97 -4.32
CA VAL A 91 4.14 26.55 -3.54
C VAL A 91 5.32 25.56 -3.49
N CYS A 92 5.06 24.28 -3.20
CA CYS A 92 6.07 23.23 -3.16
C CYS A 92 6.73 23.00 -4.53
N GLU A 93 5.95 23.02 -5.61
CA GLU A 93 6.46 22.87 -6.98
C GLU A 93 7.40 24.03 -7.36
N LYS A 94 7.03 25.27 -7.02
CA LYS A 94 7.91 26.43 -7.23
C LYS A 94 9.22 26.33 -6.46
N ALA A 95 9.20 25.72 -5.29
CA ALA A 95 10.39 25.44 -4.49
C ALA A 95 11.18 24.21 -4.98
N GLY A 96 10.68 23.46 -5.98
CA GLY A 96 11.31 22.27 -6.53
C GLY A 96 11.35 21.06 -5.58
N LEU A 97 10.45 21.02 -4.59
CA LEU A 97 10.41 19.97 -3.57
C LEU A 97 9.49 18.83 -3.93
N HIS A 98 9.90 17.63 -3.56
CA HIS A 98 9.04 16.46 -3.69
C HIS A 98 7.86 16.53 -2.71
N THR A 99 6.66 16.47 -3.25
CA THR A 99 5.43 16.54 -2.47
C THR A 99 4.75 15.19 -2.39
N LYS A 100 4.38 14.78 -1.18
CA LYS A 100 3.61 13.57 -0.90
C LYS A 100 2.29 13.95 -0.23
N MET A 101 1.20 13.28 -0.60
CA MET A 101 -0.09 13.47 0.04
C MET A 101 -0.50 12.22 0.81
N ILE A 102 -0.92 12.40 2.05
CA ILE A 102 -1.58 11.37 2.87
C ILE A 102 -3.07 11.68 2.85
N PRO A 103 -3.86 10.91 2.09
CA PRO A 103 -5.29 11.15 2.02
C PRO A 103 -5.99 10.76 3.33
N ASN A 104 -6.93 11.57 3.75
CA ASN A 104 -7.69 11.34 4.98
C ASN A 104 -8.86 10.36 4.76
N PHE A 105 -8.54 9.14 4.36
CA PHE A 105 -9.54 8.07 4.18
C PHE A 105 -9.65 7.13 5.38
N GLY A 106 -9.08 7.47 6.53
CA GLY A 106 -8.92 6.57 7.68
C GLY A 106 -10.21 5.96 8.24
N ASN A 107 -11.36 6.60 8.00
CA ASN A 107 -12.66 6.10 8.45
C ASN A 107 -13.41 5.30 7.37
N VAL A 108 -12.97 5.35 6.11
CA VAL A 108 -13.67 4.76 4.97
C VAL A 108 -12.96 3.50 4.46
N ILE A 109 -11.62 3.42 4.64
CA ILE A 109 -10.81 2.35 4.06
C ILE A 109 -10.34 1.42 5.18
N SER A 110 -11.00 0.28 5.32
CA SER A 110 -10.63 -0.78 6.27
C SER A 110 -9.54 -1.74 5.75
N THR A 111 -9.17 -1.64 4.48
CA THR A 111 -8.22 -2.52 3.81
C THR A 111 -7.15 -1.72 3.06
N ARG A 112 -6.05 -2.35 2.67
CA ARG A 112 -4.98 -1.69 1.90
C ARG A 112 -5.52 -1.28 0.54
N PRO A 113 -5.72 0.04 0.27
CA PRO A 113 -6.14 0.51 -1.04
C PRO A 113 -5.01 0.28 -2.04
N TYR A 114 -5.34 0.12 -3.31
CA TYR A 114 -4.38 0.21 -4.39
C TYR A 114 -4.87 1.22 -5.42
N ILE A 115 -3.91 1.88 -6.06
CA ILE A 115 -4.19 2.88 -7.07
C ILE A 115 -4.00 2.21 -8.43
N GLU A 116 -5.00 2.37 -9.29
CA GLU A 116 -4.98 1.94 -10.68
C GLU A 116 -5.08 3.19 -11.56
N ASP A 117 -4.28 3.25 -12.60
CA ASP A 117 -4.37 4.32 -13.59
C ASP A 117 -5.28 3.88 -14.74
N MET A 118 -6.39 4.58 -14.89
CA MET A 118 -7.30 4.40 -16.01
C MET A 118 -7.14 5.57 -17.01
N GLN A 119 -6.21 5.43 -17.93
CA GLN A 119 -5.95 6.42 -18.99
C GLN A 119 -5.67 7.84 -18.46
N GLY A 120 -4.83 7.95 -17.43
CA GLY A 120 -4.50 9.23 -16.81
C GLY A 120 -5.41 9.65 -15.65
N ILE A 121 -6.41 8.83 -15.32
CA ILE A 121 -7.29 9.05 -14.17
C ILE A 121 -6.89 8.09 -13.05
N PRO A 122 -6.34 8.56 -11.92
CA PRO A 122 -6.01 7.71 -10.79
C PRO A 122 -7.30 7.23 -10.08
N VAL A 123 -7.57 5.94 -10.15
CA VAL A 123 -8.72 5.30 -9.48
C VAL A 123 -8.23 4.59 -8.22
N ILE A 124 -8.79 4.97 -7.07
CA ILE A 124 -8.46 4.36 -5.79
C ILE A 124 -9.47 3.25 -5.48
N HIS A 125 -9.00 2.01 -5.47
CA HIS A 125 -9.82 0.88 -5.05
C HIS A 125 -9.88 0.79 -3.53
N VAL A 126 -11.05 1.11 -2.98
CA VAL A 126 -11.30 1.17 -1.53
C VAL A 126 -11.45 -0.23 -0.91
N ARG A 127 -11.86 -1.22 -1.69
CA ARG A 127 -12.11 -2.59 -1.22
C ARG A 127 -11.39 -3.62 -2.10
N ARG A 128 -10.62 -4.50 -1.48
CA ARG A 128 -10.15 -5.72 -2.14
C ARG A 128 -11.19 -6.82 -2.01
N VAL A 129 -11.65 -7.35 -3.14
CA VAL A 129 -12.48 -8.55 -3.14
C VAL A 129 -11.60 -9.73 -2.67
N PRO A 130 -12.02 -10.49 -1.62
CA PRO A 130 -11.21 -11.57 -1.05
C PRO A 130 -10.79 -12.65 -2.05
N LEU A 131 -11.51 -12.79 -3.17
CA LEU A 131 -11.24 -13.76 -4.24
C LEU A 131 -9.92 -13.49 -4.98
N ASN A 132 -9.39 -12.28 -4.91
CA ASN A 132 -8.09 -11.92 -5.51
C ASN A 132 -6.88 -12.31 -4.63
N ILE A 133 -7.10 -12.80 -3.42
CA ILE A 133 -6.02 -13.28 -2.57
C ILE A 133 -5.58 -14.65 -3.09
N MET A 134 -4.31 -14.81 -3.41
CA MET A 134 -3.72 -16.03 -3.98
C MET A 134 -4.08 -17.28 -3.14
N ARG A 135 -4.17 -17.16 -1.83
CA ARG A 135 -4.60 -18.20 -0.89
C ARG A 135 -6.02 -18.72 -1.19
N ASN A 136 -6.96 -17.83 -1.45
CA ASN A 136 -8.35 -18.21 -1.74
C ASN A 136 -8.48 -18.86 -3.12
N ARG A 137 -7.62 -18.46 -4.08
CA ARG A 137 -7.54 -19.06 -5.40
C ARG A 137 -6.97 -20.47 -5.33
N VAL A 138 -5.94 -20.69 -4.50
CA VAL A 138 -5.37 -22.01 -4.25
C VAL A 138 -6.37 -22.92 -3.50
N ALA A 139 -7.02 -22.40 -2.46
CA ALA A 139 -8.06 -23.13 -1.72
C ALA A 139 -9.21 -23.56 -2.65
N LYS A 140 -9.67 -22.66 -3.52
CA LYS A 140 -10.70 -23.00 -4.51
C LYS A 140 -10.25 -24.13 -5.43
N ARG A 141 -9.04 -24.05 -5.99
CA ARG A 141 -8.50 -25.10 -6.86
C ARG A 141 -8.39 -26.44 -6.14
N ALA A 142 -7.99 -26.46 -4.89
CA ALA A 142 -7.94 -27.69 -4.08
C ALA A 142 -9.33 -28.32 -3.93
N VAL A 143 -10.35 -27.52 -3.62
CA VAL A 143 -11.74 -27.99 -3.51
C VAL A 143 -12.27 -28.51 -4.86
N ASP A 144 -11.99 -27.77 -5.94
CA ASP A 144 -12.40 -28.16 -7.29
C ASP A 144 -11.74 -29.51 -7.70
N LEU A 145 -10.46 -29.71 -7.36
CA LEU A 145 -9.72 -30.93 -7.66
C LEU A 145 -10.27 -32.14 -6.89
N ILE A 146 -10.53 -31.98 -5.59
CA ILE A 146 -11.12 -33.01 -4.74
C ILE A 146 -12.52 -33.38 -5.27
N GLY A 147 -13.36 -32.39 -5.56
CA GLY A 147 -14.69 -32.60 -6.11
C GLY A 147 -14.68 -33.33 -7.45
N ALA A 148 -13.78 -32.93 -8.36
CA ALA A 148 -13.62 -33.61 -9.65
C ALA A 148 -13.16 -35.07 -9.49
N THR A 149 -12.21 -35.34 -8.59
CA THR A 149 -11.71 -36.70 -8.35
C THR A 149 -12.82 -37.60 -7.81
N VAL A 150 -13.60 -37.14 -6.84
CA VAL A 150 -14.75 -37.87 -6.29
C VAL A 150 -15.80 -38.13 -7.38
N ALA A 151 -16.12 -37.14 -8.19
CA ALA A 151 -17.06 -37.29 -9.29
C ALA A 151 -16.61 -38.34 -10.33
N ILE A 152 -15.32 -38.34 -10.69
CA ILE A 152 -14.76 -39.34 -11.62
C ILE A 152 -14.86 -40.77 -11.04
N ILE A 153 -14.52 -40.97 -9.76
CA ILE A 153 -14.61 -42.25 -9.09
C ILE A 153 -16.06 -42.77 -9.10
N LEU A 154 -17.02 -41.93 -8.74
CA LEU A 154 -18.46 -42.27 -8.72
C LEU A 154 -18.95 -42.60 -10.14
N PHE A 155 -18.58 -41.79 -11.12
CA PHE A 155 -18.99 -42.05 -12.51
C PHE A 155 -18.38 -43.32 -13.08
N PHE A 156 -17.11 -43.60 -12.77
CA PHE A 156 -16.42 -44.82 -13.20
C PHE A 156 -17.04 -46.08 -12.60
N THR A 157 -17.43 -46.03 -11.29
CA THR A 157 -18.11 -47.18 -10.66
C THR A 157 -19.47 -47.46 -11.28
N VAL A 158 -20.24 -46.43 -11.63
CA VAL A 158 -21.52 -46.60 -12.34
C VAL A 158 -21.32 -47.19 -13.72
N LEU A 159 -20.35 -46.70 -14.49
CA LEU A 159 -20.02 -47.25 -15.79
C LEU A 159 -19.59 -48.74 -15.73
N LEU A 160 -18.82 -49.10 -14.72
CA LEU A 160 -18.31 -50.46 -14.55
C LEU A 160 -19.47 -51.41 -14.20
N LEU A 161 -20.42 -51.00 -13.36
CA LEU A 161 -21.60 -51.73 -13.03
C LEU A 161 -22.52 -51.94 -14.24
N THR A 162 -22.75 -50.91 -15.03
CA THR A 162 -23.55 -51.00 -16.26
C THR A 162 -22.88 -51.89 -17.32
N ALA A 163 -21.54 -51.84 -17.46
CA ALA A 163 -20.81 -52.69 -18.38
C ALA A 163 -20.90 -54.18 -17.95
N LEU A 164 -20.82 -54.47 -16.64
CA LEU A 164 -21.02 -55.82 -16.10
C LEU A 164 -22.46 -56.34 -16.37
N GLU A 165 -23.48 -55.53 -16.11
CA GLU A 165 -24.89 -55.91 -16.39
C GLU A 165 -25.11 -56.26 -17.87
N VAL A 166 -24.54 -55.44 -18.80
CA VAL A 166 -24.65 -55.71 -20.22
C VAL A 166 -23.92 -57.02 -20.61
N SER A 167 -22.71 -57.24 -20.06
CA SER A 167 -21.93 -58.45 -20.33
C SER A 167 -22.61 -59.71 -19.83
N PHE A 168 -23.32 -59.67 -18.68
CA PHE A 168 -24.09 -60.80 -18.18
C PHE A 168 -25.40 -61.05 -18.95
N ARG A 169 -25.87 -60.11 -19.72
CA ARG A 169 -27.12 -60.22 -20.49
C ARG A 169 -26.89 -60.81 -21.91
N GLU A 170 -25.66 -60.80 -22.37
CA GLU A 170 -25.27 -61.37 -23.67
C GLU A 170 -24.80 -62.85 -23.61
N VAL A 171 -24.77 -63.45 -22.45
CA VAL A 171 -24.49 -64.85 -22.22
C VAL A 171 -25.79 -65.58 -21.85
#